data_49fe49c1d36408e5825284f65d96e67b
#
_entry.id   49fe49c1d36408e5825284f65d96e67b
#
_cell.length_a   1.000
_cell.length_b   1.000
_cell.length_c   1.000
_cell.angle_alpha   90.00
_cell.angle_beta   90.00
_cell.angle_gamma   90.00
#
_symmetry.space_group_name_H-M   'P 1'
#
loop_
_entity.id
_entity.type
_entity.pdbx_description
1 polymer ?
#
loop_
_entity_poly.entity_id
_entity_poly.type
_entity_poly.pdbx_seq_one_letter_code
_entity_poly.pdbx_strand_id
1 'polypeptide(L)'
;MLKKIKVKTNKSPNAKKNNLIDSPEDKRFWVCNGETIKNLRELVVSLEKMQESIFQHHVSKEKNDFTNWLNDVFGEKKLAGQLKKLKTAKGMAQRIKATLKI
;
A
#
# COMPACT_ATOMS: atom_id res chain seq x y z
N MET A 1 19.44 1.95 18.73
CA MET A 1 19.25 1.69 18.58
C MET A 1 18.94 1.42 18.47
N LEU A 2 18.83 1.48 18.04
CA LEU A 2 18.43 1.24 17.64
C LEU A 2 17.83 0.99 17.34
N LYS A 3 17.77 1.12 17.17
CA LYS A 3 17.26 0.84 16.67
C LYS A 3 16.91 0.39 16.05
N LYS A 4 17.06 0.43 15.88
CA LYS A 4 16.89 -0.06 15.16
C LYS A 4 16.69 -0.86 14.76
N ILE A 5 16.80 -0.88 14.67
CA ILE A 5 16.71 -1.70 14.25
C ILE A 5 16.36 -2.48 14.14
N LYS A 6 16.36 -2.48 14.01
CA LYS A 6 16.10 -3.20 13.81
C LYS A 6 15.74 -3.83 13.31
N VAL A 7 15.88 -3.70 13.15
CA VAL A 7 15.55 -4.29 12.63
C VAL A 7 15.43 -5.05 12.22
N LYS A 8 15.37 -5.22 11.89
CA LYS A 8 15.47 -5.92 11.56
C LYS A 8 15.25 -6.66 11.13
N THR A 9 15.22 -6.87 10.98
CA THR A 9 15.10 -7.55 10.68
C THR A 9 14.89 -8.30 10.19
N ASN A 10 14.74 -8.60 9.71
CA ASN A 10 14.57 -9.32 9.25
C ASN A 10 14.62 -10.18 8.54
N LYS A 11 14.67 -10.00 7.52
CA LYS A 11 14.89 -11.11 6.81
C LYS A 11 14.03 -12.20 7.10
N SER A 12 13.34 -11.95 7.56
CA SER A 12 12.39 -12.87 8.09
C SER A 12 11.63 -13.58 7.00
N PRO A 13 11.36 -14.87 7.14
CA PRO A 13 10.48 -15.54 6.20
C PRO A 13 9.07 -15.01 6.27
N ASN A 14 8.76 -14.23 7.29
CA ASN A 14 7.44 -13.61 7.40
C ASN A 14 7.43 -12.26 6.71
N ALA A 15 7.69 -12.27 5.42
CA ALA A 15 7.71 -11.06 4.65
C ALA A 15 6.38 -10.32 4.74
N LYS A 16 5.27 -11.05 4.84
CA LYS A 16 3.97 -10.43 4.93
C LYS A 16 3.79 -9.56 6.16
N LYS A 17 4.43 -9.95 7.26
CA LYS A 17 4.36 -9.11 8.46
C LYS A 17 5.08 -7.80 8.25
N ASN A 18 6.16 -7.83 7.48
CA ASN A 18 6.90 -6.62 7.19
C ASN A 18 6.06 -5.64 6.40
N ASN A 19 5.09 -6.13 5.65
CA ASN A 19 4.26 -5.28 4.82
C ASN A 19 3.24 -4.50 5.63
N LEU A 20 3.09 -4.81 6.91
CA LEU A 20 2.20 -4.07 7.79
C LEU A 20 2.93 -3.03 8.61
N ILE A 21 4.25 -2.96 8.51
CA ILE A 21 5.01 -1.93 9.21
C ILE A 21 4.99 -0.66 8.38
N ASP A 22 5.42 0.42 9.02
CA ASP A 22 5.43 1.72 8.37
C ASP A 22 6.52 1.79 7.32
N SER A 23 6.20 2.45 6.21
CA SER A 23 7.22 2.78 5.22
C SER A 23 8.14 3.83 5.80
N PRO A 24 9.38 3.93 5.28
CA PRO A 24 10.25 5.04 5.67
C PRO A 24 9.58 6.38 5.40
N GLU A 25 9.95 7.37 6.18
CA GLU A 25 9.29 8.67 6.09
C GLU A 25 9.32 9.25 4.70
N ASP A 26 10.43 9.07 3.99
CA ASP A 26 10.58 9.62 2.65
C ASP A 26 9.95 8.73 1.57
N LYS A 27 9.33 7.62 1.97
CA LYS A 27 8.71 6.69 1.03
C LYS A 27 7.21 6.57 1.26
N ARG A 28 6.62 7.46 2.02
CA ARG A 28 5.18 7.41 2.28
C ARG A 28 4.41 7.83 1.05
N PHE A 29 3.20 7.30 0.94
CA PHE A 29 2.34 7.63 -0.17
C PHE A 29 1.64 8.98 0.10
N TRP A 30 1.69 9.86 -0.87
CA TRP A 30 1.02 11.15 -0.78
C TRP A 30 -0.25 11.10 -1.61
N VAL A 31 -1.39 11.23 -0.94
CA VAL A 31 -2.67 11.30 -1.62
C VAL A 31 -2.85 12.73 -2.08
N CYS A 32 -3.51 12.90 -3.23
CA CYS A 32 -3.63 14.24 -3.83
C CYS A 32 -4.46 15.19 -2.98
N ASN A 33 -5.18 14.69 -1.97
CA ASN A 33 -5.92 15.54 -1.05
C ASN A 33 -5.11 16.00 0.16
N GLY A 34 -3.82 15.66 0.20
CA GLY A 34 -2.94 16.07 1.28
C GLY A 34 -2.68 15.00 2.34
N GLU A 35 -3.43 13.92 2.33
CA GLU A 35 -3.19 12.83 3.26
C GLU A 35 -1.89 12.10 2.94
N THR A 36 -1.28 11.51 3.96
CA THR A 36 -0.16 10.61 3.75
C THR A 36 -0.54 9.23 4.28
N ILE A 37 -0.04 8.21 3.61
CA ILE A 37 -0.30 6.82 3.97
C ILE A 37 1.05 6.17 4.24
N LYS A 38 1.23 5.62 5.43
CA LYS A 38 2.53 5.08 5.81
C LYS A 38 2.59 3.57 5.83
N ASN A 39 1.45 2.88 5.85
CA ASN A 39 1.45 1.42 5.85
C ASN A 39 0.21 0.91 5.13
N LEU A 40 0.14 -0.40 4.95
CA LEU A 40 -0.94 -0.99 4.17
C LEU A 40 -2.28 -0.95 4.89
N ARG A 41 -2.27 -0.93 6.22
CA ARG A 41 -3.53 -0.76 6.95
C ARG A 41 -4.12 0.61 6.69
N GLU A 42 -3.27 1.64 6.69
CA GLU A 42 -3.75 2.98 6.40
C GLU A 42 -4.22 3.09 4.95
N LEU A 43 -3.56 2.38 4.04
CA LEU A 43 -3.99 2.37 2.66
C LEU A 43 -5.41 1.81 2.55
N VAL A 44 -5.68 0.70 3.24
CA VAL A 44 -7.02 0.11 3.21
C VAL A 44 -8.06 1.10 3.72
N VAL A 45 -7.79 1.73 4.85
CA VAL A 45 -8.73 2.69 5.42
C VAL A 45 -8.98 3.84 4.46
N SER A 46 -7.91 4.35 3.86
CA SER A 46 -8.03 5.45 2.91
C SER A 46 -8.85 5.04 1.68
N LEU A 47 -8.57 3.85 1.15
CA LEU A 47 -9.30 3.38 -0.03
C LEU A 47 -10.79 3.17 0.26
N GLU A 48 -11.12 2.72 1.48
CA GLU A 48 -12.50 2.43 1.81
C GLU A 48 -13.37 3.69 1.84
N LYS A 49 -12.77 4.83 2.15
CA LYS A 49 -13.52 6.08 2.22
C LYS A 49 -13.15 7.07 1.12
N MET A 50 -12.36 6.63 0.16
CA MET A 50 -11.83 7.53 -0.86
C MET A 50 -12.90 7.92 -1.86
N GLN A 51 -12.96 9.21 -2.18
CA GLN A 51 -13.85 9.69 -3.24
C GLN A 51 -13.32 9.23 -4.58
N GLU A 52 -14.24 9.04 -5.51
CA GLU A 52 -13.89 8.54 -6.83
C GLU A 52 -12.90 9.45 -7.55
N SER A 53 -13.09 10.75 -7.43
CA SER A 53 -12.20 11.70 -8.10
C SER A 53 -10.77 11.59 -7.59
N ILE A 54 -10.61 11.35 -6.29
CA ILE A 54 -9.30 11.14 -5.70
C ILE A 54 -8.68 9.85 -6.25
N PHE A 55 -9.46 8.79 -6.27
CA PHE A 55 -8.99 7.51 -6.76
C PHE A 55 -8.56 7.62 -8.23
N GLN A 56 -9.37 8.29 -9.05
CA GLN A 56 -9.06 8.41 -10.48
C GLN A 56 -7.83 9.26 -10.74
N HIS A 57 -7.52 10.17 -9.83
CA HIS A 57 -6.28 10.94 -9.96
C HIS A 57 -5.06 10.03 -9.93
N HIS A 58 -5.12 8.97 -9.12
CA HIS A 58 -3.98 8.08 -8.91
C HIS A 58 -4.00 6.84 -9.79
N VAL A 59 -5.16 6.53 -10.40
CA VAL A 59 -5.32 5.31 -11.18
C VAL A 59 -5.91 5.63 -12.53
N SER A 60 -5.20 5.30 -13.60
CA SER A 60 -5.67 5.48 -14.96
C SER A 60 -5.28 4.28 -15.78
N LYS A 61 -5.53 4.34 -17.09
CA LYS A 61 -5.10 3.28 -17.99
C LYS A 61 -3.58 3.09 -17.97
N GLU A 62 -2.87 4.21 -17.86
CA GLU A 62 -1.43 4.19 -18.01
C GLU A 62 -0.69 4.06 -16.70
N LYS A 63 -1.35 4.29 -15.58
CA LYS A 63 -0.63 4.26 -14.31
C LYS A 63 -1.54 3.79 -13.19
N ASN A 64 -0.93 3.29 -12.14
CA ASN A 64 -1.61 2.98 -10.90
C ASN A 64 -0.64 3.27 -9.77
N ASP A 65 -0.79 4.45 -9.18
CA ASP A 65 0.15 4.90 -8.15
C ASP A 65 0.18 3.98 -6.95
N PHE A 66 -0.98 3.41 -6.59
CA PHE A 66 -1.05 2.53 -5.43
C PHE A 66 -0.27 1.24 -5.66
N THR A 67 -0.42 0.64 -6.84
CA THR A 67 0.31 -0.59 -7.12
C THR A 67 1.80 -0.34 -7.26
N ASN A 68 2.17 0.81 -7.79
CA ASN A 68 3.58 1.17 -7.87
C ASN A 68 4.18 1.30 -6.48
N TRP A 69 3.45 1.92 -5.56
CA TRP A 69 3.92 2.08 -4.18
C TRP A 69 4.07 0.72 -3.49
N LEU A 70 3.06 -0.15 -3.66
CA LEU A 70 3.13 -1.49 -3.09
C LEU A 70 4.35 -2.25 -3.58
N ASN A 71 4.61 -2.17 -4.87
CA ASN A 71 5.72 -2.88 -5.47
C ASN A 71 7.06 -2.27 -5.04
N ASP A 72 7.17 -0.95 -5.14
CA ASP A 72 8.46 -0.28 -4.95
C ASP A 72 8.88 -0.20 -3.49
N VAL A 73 7.91 0.00 -2.60
CA VAL A 73 8.24 0.21 -1.19
C VAL A 73 8.14 -1.07 -0.38
N PHE A 74 7.16 -1.91 -0.68
CA PHE A 74 6.92 -3.12 0.10
C PHE A 74 7.27 -4.41 -0.62
N GLY A 75 7.61 -4.33 -1.90
CA GLY A 75 7.98 -5.52 -2.66
C GLY A 75 6.84 -6.48 -2.89
N GLU A 76 5.60 -6.02 -2.83
CA GLU A 76 4.42 -6.86 -2.98
C GLU A 76 4.03 -6.97 -4.45
N LYS A 77 4.89 -7.60 -5.23
CA LYS A 77 4.68 -7.67 -6.68
C LYS A 77 3.40 -8.40 -7.05
N LYS A 78 3.13 -9.50 -6.36
CA LYS A 78 1.96 -10.32 -6.68
C LYS A 78 0.67 -9.56 -6.39
N LEU A 79 0.61 -8.95 -5.21
CA LEU A 79 -0.56 -8.19 -4.84
C LEU A 79 -0.72 -6.98 -5.76
N ALA A 80 0.36 -6.28 -6.07
CA ALA A 80 0.31 -5.15 -6.98
C ALA A 80 -0.27 -5.57 -8.33
N GLY A 81 0.16 -6.71 -8.84
CA GLY A 81 -0.35 -7.22 -10.11
C GLY A 81 -1.84 -7.52 -10.05
N GLN A 82 -2.31 -8.02 -8.92
CA GLN A 82 -3.74 -8.27 -8.76
C GLN A 82 -4.54 -6.97 -8.70
N LEU A 83 -4.01 -5.97 -8.01
CA LEU A 83 -4.71 -4.71 -7.86
C LEU A 83 -4.83 -3.94 -9.18
N LYS A 84 -3.89 -4.13 -10.08
CA LYS A 84 -3.95 -3.45 -11.37
C LYS A 84 -5.21 -3.78 -12.15
N LYS A 85 -5.80 -4.93 -11.88
CA LYS A 85 -7.00 -5.36 -12.59
C LYS A 85 -8.28 -4.82 -12.00
N LEU A 86 -8.19 -4.20 -10.83
CA LEU A 86 -9.37 -3.70 -10.14
C LEU A 86 -9.61 -2.25 -10.49
N LYS A 87 -10.88 -1.89 -10.61
CA LYS A 87 -11.27 -0.56 -11.09
C LYS A 87 -11.83 0.33 -10.01
N THR A 88 -11.96 -0.15 -8.79
CA THR A 88 -12.57 0.65 -7.73
C THR A 88 -11.70 0.64 -6.49
N ALA A 89 -11.79 1.73 -5.73
CA ALA A 89 -11.04 1.83 -4.48
C ALA A 89 -11.48 0.75 -3.50
N LYS A 90 -12.79 0.53 -3.40
CA LYS A 90 -13.30 -0.48 -2.48
C LYS A 90 -12.85 -1.87 -2.85
N GLY A 91 -12.82 -2.17 -4.16
CA GLY A 91 -12.34 -3.46 -4.62
C GLY A 91 -10.90 -3.68 -4.25
N MET A 92 -10.08 -2.65 -4.41
CA MET A 92 -8.68 -2.74 -4.03
C MET A 92 -8.53 -2.96 -2.52
N ALA A 93 -9.31 -2.22 -1.72
CA ALA A 93 -9.26 -2.38 -0.28
C ALA A 93 -9.61 -3.80 0.14
N GLN A 94 -10.67 -4.34 -0.46
CA GLN A 94 -11.08 -5.70 -0.14
C GLN A 94 -10.02 -6.72 -0.49
N ARG A 95 -9.38 -6.55 -1.64
CA ARG A 95 -8.34 -7.47 -2.07
C ARG A 95 -7.14 -7.44 -1.14
N ILE A 96 -6.76 -6.23 -0.72
CA ILE A 96 -5.64 -6.10 0.20
C ILE A 96 -5.96 -6.77 1.53
N LYS A 97 -7.17 -6.53 2.05
CA LYS A 97 -7.56 -7.13 3.31
C LYS A 97 -7.57 -8.65 3.23
N ALA A 98 -8.11 -9.19 2.14
CA ALA A 98 -8.18 -10.62 1.97
C ALA A 98 -6.79 -11.25 1.86
N THR A 99 -5.91 -10.62 1.10
CA THR A 99 -4.58 -11.14 0.86
C THR A 99 -3.71 -11.08 2.12
N LEU A 100 -3.79 -9.99 2.84
CA LEU A 100 -2.95 -9.78 4.02
C LEU A 100 -3.65 -10.19 5.31
N LYS A 101 -4.93 -10.51 5.24
CA LYS A 101 -5.73 -10.95 6.40
C LYS A 101 -5.77 -9.90 7.48
N ILE A 102 -6.08 -8.70 7.08
CA ILE A 102 -6.18 -7.59 8.02
C ILE A 102 -7.58 -6.97 8.02
#